data_e32a450b1b10428df1dc165010d2e4db
#
_entry.id   e32a450b1b10428df1dc165010d2e4db
#
_cell.length_a   1.000
_cell.length_b   1.000
_cell.length_c   1.000
_cell.angle_alpha   90.00
_cell.angle_beta   90.00
_cell.angle_gamma   90.00
#
_symmetry.space_group_name_H-M   'P 1'
#
loop_
_entity.id
_entity.type
_entity.pdbx_description
1 polymer ?
#
loop_
_entity_poly.entity_id
_entity_poly.type
_entity_poly.pdbx_seq_one_letter_code
_entity_poly.pdbx_strand_id
1 'polypeptide(L)'
;PNPLIAASGCFGYGLEYDEVVDLSALGGVCVKGLFMTEREGHPPPRIVETPAGMINAIGLQGIGVHRFVKERLPLLRDRGARVFVNVCGTTID
;
A
#
# COMPACT_ATOMS: atom_id res chain seq x y z
N PRO A 1 -1.19 -13.41 -18.34
CA PRO A 1 -0.54 -12.14 -18.01
C PRO A 1 -1.44 -10.98 -18.36
N ASN A 2 -1.59 -10.02 -17.45
CA ASN A 2 -2.44 -8.85 -17.58
C ASN A 2 -1.55 -7.62 -17.32
N PRO A 3 -1.57 -6.57 -18.17
CA PRO A 3 -0.73 -5.39 -18.00
C PRO A 3 -1.24 -4.41 -16.94
N LEU A 4 -2.44 -4.63 -16.39
CA LEU A 4 -3.02 -3.73 -15.39
C LEU A 4 -2.38 -3.94 -14.03
N ILE A 5 -1.78 -2.91 -13.49
CA ILE A 5 -1.19 -2.91 -12.15
C ILE A 5 -1.88 -1.84 -11.30
N ALA A 6 -2.41 -2.24 -10.15
CA ALA A 6 -2.95 -1.29 -9.19
C ALA A 6 -1.80 -0.46 -8.59
N ALA A 7 -1.89 0.86 -8.73
CA ALA A 7 -0.83 1.76 -8.32
C ALA A 7 -0.75 1.92 -6.80
N SER A 8 0.46 2.12 -6.28
CA SER A 8 0.68 2.48 -4.89
C SER A 8 0.03 3.83 -4.54
N GLY A 9 -0.38 3.99 -3.29
CA GLY A 9 -0.99 5.21 -2.77
C GLY A 9 -2.51 5.29 -2.91
N CYS A 10 -3.13 4.49 -3.78
CA CYS A 10 -4.58 4.47 -3.98
C CYS A 10 -5.22 3.08 -3.74
N PHE A 11 -4.43 2.05 -3.49
CA PHE A 11 -4.90 0.68 -3.35
C PHE A 11 -4.51 0.01 -2.00
N GLY A 12 -4.07 0.79 -1.03
CA GLY A 12 -3.67 0.30 0.30
C GLY A 12 -2.61 -0.80 0.23
N TYR A 13 -2.88 -1.91 0.89
CA TYR A 13 -2.12 -3.16 0.76
C TYR A 13 -2.79 -4.17 -0.18
N GLY A 14 -3.92 -3.81 -0.81
CA GLY A 14 -4.68 -4.63 -1.74
C GLY A 14 -5.83 -5.39 -1.11
N LEU A 15 -5.67 -5.89 0.12
CA LEU A 15 -6.69 -6.67 0.82
C LEU A 15 -7.96 -5.86 1.15
N GLU A 16 -7.84 -4.55 1.22
CA GLU A 16 -8.95 -3.62 1.44
C GLU A 16 -9.98 -3.65 0.31
N TYR A 17 -9.59 -4.15 -0.85
CA TYR A 17 -10.43 -4.23 -2.05
C TYR A 17 -10.79 -5.66 -2.46
N ASP A 18 -10.41 -6.67 -1.67
CA ASP A 18 -10.58 -8.09 -1.95
C ASP A 18 -12.06 -8.50 -2.16
N GLU A 19 -12.99 -7.78 -1.54
CA GLU A 19 -14.43 -8.04 -1.69
C GLU A 19 -15.02 -7.52 -3.03
N VAL A 20 -14.32 -6.61 -3.70
CA VAL A 20 -14.84 -5.94 -4.92
C VAL A 20 -13.96 -6.15 -6.15
N VAL A 21 -12.73 -6.60 -5.96
CA VAL A 21 -11.76 -6.84 -7.04
C VAL A 21 -11.11 -8.20 -6.86
N ASP A 22 -11.18 -9.05 -7.88
CA ASP A 22 -10.38 -10.26 -7.94
C ASP A 22 -8.90 -9.89 -8.14
N LEU A 23 -8.11 -10.00 -7.09
CA LEU A 23 -6.69 -9.64 -7.10
C LEU A 23 -5.87 -10.51 -8.05
N SER A 24 -6.31 -11.74 -8.34
CA SER A 24 -5.64 -12.63 -9.28
C SER A 24 -5.80 -12.20 -10.73
N ALA A 25 -6.87 -11.46 -11.02
CA ALA A 25 -7.15 -10.91 -12.35
C ALA A 25 -6.27 -9.72 -12.70
N LEU A 26 -5.60 -9.10 -11.72
CA LEU A 26 -4.66 -8.00 -11.94
C LEU A 26 -3.28 -8.52 -12.39
N GLY A 27 -2.58 -7.75 -13.20
CA GLY A 27 -1.17 -7.96 -13.52
C GLY A 27 -0.28 -7.81 -12.29
N GLY A 28 -0.72 -7.02 -11.30
CA GLY A 28 -0.11 -6.90 -9.99
C GLY A 28 -0.70 -5.80 -9.14
N VAL A 29 -0.25 -5.77 -7.89
CA VAL A 29 -0.63 -4.76 -6.90
C VAL A 29 0.64 -4.13 -6.34
N CYS A 30 0.80 -2.82 -6.52
CA CYS A 30 1.84 -2.05 -5.86
C CYS A 30 1.33 -1.67 -4.47
N VAL A 31 1.84 -2.34 -3.45
CA VAL A 31 1.45 -2.06 -2.07
C VAL A 31 2.04 -0.75 -1.57
N LYS A 32 1.55 -0.29 -0.42
CA LYS A 32 2.06 0.89 0.26
C LYS A 32 3.55 0.76 0.57
N GLY A 33 4.30 1.86 0.52
CA GLY A 33 5.72 1.85 0.83
C GLY A 33 6.02 1.28 2.22
N LEU A 34 6.99 0.39 2.29
CA LEU A 34 7.37 -0.32 3.51
C LEU A 34 8.70 0.20 4.05
N PHE A 35 8.66 0.68 5.27
CA PHE A 35 9.83 0.95 6.09
C PHE A 35 10.16 -0.28 6.96
N MET A 36 11.35 -0.31 7.55
CA MET A 36 11.73 -1.37 8.48
C MET A 36 10.76 -1.45 9.66
N THR A 37 10.37 -0.29 10.20
CA THR A 37 9.47 -0.17 11.34
C THR A 37 8.12 0.43 10.94
N GLU A 38 7.12 0.24 11.79
CA GLU A 38 5.82 0.89 11.69
C GLU A 38 5.94 2.41 11.78
N ARG A 39 5.08 3.13 11.04
CA ARG A 39 4.97 4.60 11.06
C ARG A 39 3.53 5.00 11.23
N GLU A 40 3.26 5.81 12.24
CA GLU A 40 1.90 6.30 12.52
C GLU A 40 1.43 7.35 11.50
N GLY A 41 2.36 8.04 10.84
CA GLY A 41 2.06 9.17 9.99
C GLY A 41 1.81 10.45 10.79
N HIS A 42 1.23 11.46 10.11
CA HIS A 42 0.89 12.73 10.77
C HIS A 42 -0.42 12.63 11.55
N PRO A 43 -0.60 13.45 12.60
CA PRO A 43 -1.89 13.56 13.29
C PRO A 43 -2.94 14.18 12.34
N PRO A 44 -4.24 13.83 12.51
CA PRO A 44 -5.34 14.48 11.79
C PRO A 44 -5.45 16.00 12.15
N PRO A 45 -5.98 16.84 11.21
CA PRO A 45 -6.49 16.50 9.89
C PRO A 45 -5.38 16.22 8.87
N ARG A 46 -5.56 15.20 8.03
CA ARG A 46 -4.56 14.77 7.03
C ARG A 46 -4.92 15.12 5.61
N ILE A 47 -6.16 15.52 5.37
CA ILE A 47 -6.70 15.88 4.06
C ILE A 47 -7.49 17.15 4.19
N VAL A 48 -7.29 18.08 3.25
CA VAL A 48 -8.05 19.34 3.12
C VAL A 48 -8.45 19.49 1.67
N GLU A 49 -9.74 19.70 1.43
CA GLU A 49 -10.25 20.01 0.11
C GLU A 49 -9.92 21.45 -0.30
N THR A 50 -9.70 21.66 -1.59
CA THR A 50 -9.51 22.97 -2.22
C THR A 50 -10.47 23.09 -3.39
N PRO A 51 -10.72 24.31 -3.94
CA PRO A 51 -11.63 24.47 -5.08
C PRO A 51 -11.28 23.63 -6.32
N ALA A 52 -10.03 23.20 -6.48
CA ALA A 52 -9.55 22.45 -7.64
C ALA A 52 -8.94 21.07 -7.31
N GLY A 53 -9.13 20.58 -6.09
CA GLY A 53 -8.56 19.29 -5.69
C GLY A 53 -8.44 19.14 -4.18
N MET A 54 -7.38 18.49 -3.71
CA MET A 54 -7.11 18.35 -2.28
C MET A 54 -5.63 18.38 -1.96
N ILE A 55 -5.32 18.77 -0.75
CA ILE A 55 -3.97 18.73 -0.16
C ILE A 55 -3.98 17.62 0.90
N ASN A 56 -2.93 16.83 0.96
CA ASN A 56 -2.79 15.81 1.99
C ASN A 56 -1.44 15.88 2.70
N ALA A 57 -1.43 15.39 3.94
CA ALA A 57 -0.25 15.22 4.77
C ALA A 57 -0.39 13.89 5.54
N ILE A 58 -0.36 12.77 4.82
CA ILE A 58 -0.52 11.42 5.40
C ILE A 58 0.69 11.04 6.26
N GLY A 59 1.89 11.46 5.87
CA GLY A 59 3.11 11.22 6.66
C GLY A 59 3.67 9.82 6.52
N LEU A 60 3.47 9.17 5.38
CA LEU A 60 4.00 7.84 5.07
C LEU A 60 3.61 6.78 6.12
N GLN A 61 2.35 6.83 6.57
CA GLN A 61 1.81 5.83 7.48
C GLN A 61 1.95 4.41 6.90
N GLY A 62 2.40 3.47 7.72
CA GLY A 62 2.55 2.08 7.28
C GLY A 62 2.87 1.13 8.42
N ILE A 63 2.59 -0.16 8.21
CA ILE A 63 2.69 -1.21 9.25
C ILE A 63 4.10 -1.78 9.43
N GLY A 64 5.06 -1.32 8.64
CA GLY A 64 6.41 -1.88 8.65
C GLY A 64 6.55 -3.23 7.93
N VAL A 65 7.78 -3.54 7.51
CA VAL A 65 8.06 -4.74 6.69
C VAL A 65 7.78 -6.03 7.44
N HIS A 66 8.13 -6.13 8.72
CA HIS A 66 7.95 -7.36 9.50
C HIS A 66 6.48 -7.77 9.62
N ARG A 67 5.63 -6.79 9.94
CA ARG A 67 4.19 -7.02 10.05
C ARG A 67 3.56 -7.30 8.69
N PHE A 68 3.98 -6.60 7.65
CA PHE A 68 3.52 -6.87 6.29
C PHE A 68 3.82 -8.30 5.85
N VAL A 69 5.05 -8.76 6.01
CA VAL A 69 5.48 -10.12 5.63
C VAL A 69 4.74 -11.20 6.42
N LYS A 70 4.48 -10.94 7.70
CA LYS A 70 3.81 -11.91 8.59
C LYS A 70 2.30 -11.97 8.37
N GLU A 71 1.64 -10.82 8.20
CA GLU A 71 0.18 -10.72 8.27
C GLU A 71 -0.49 -10.49 6.92
N ARG A 72 0.14 -9.73 6.00
CA ARG A 72 -0.50 -9.31 4.75
C ARG A 72 -0.05 -10.12 3.54
N LEU A 73 1.24 -10.34 3.41
CA LEU A 73 1.81 -11.03 2.26
C LEU A 73 1.27 -12.45 2.06
N PRO A 74 1.10 -13.30 3.10
CA PRO A 74 0.50 -14.62 2.92
C PRO A 74 -0.91 -14.54 2.35
N LEU A 75 -1.74 -13.64 2.87
CA LEU A 75 -3.12 -13.46 2.40
C LEU A 75 -3.18 -12.99 0.94
N LEU A 76 -2.31 -12.09 0.54
CA LEU A 76 -2.22 -11.65 -0.86
C LEU A 76 -1.80 -12.80 -1.79
N ARG A 77 -0.86 -13.63 -1.36
CA ARG A 77 -0.43 -14.80 -2.11
C ARG A 77 -1.53 -15.85 -2.25
N ASP A 78 -2.29 -16.10 -1.20
CA ASP A 78 -3.44 -17.03 -1.22
C ASP A 78 -4.52 -16.58 -2.22
N ARG A 79 -4.62 -15.29 -2.47
CA ARG A 79 -5.50 -14.70 -3.49
C ARG A 79 -4.88 -14.63 -4.88
N GLY A 80 -3.72 -15.21 -5.07
CA GLY A 80 -3.02 -15.23 -6.37
C GLY A 80 -2.50 -13.85 -6.81
N ALA A 81 -2.43 -12.86 -5.90
CA ALA A 81 -1.93 -11.53 -6.23
C ALA A 81 -0.42 -11.53 -6.51
N ARG A 82 -0.01 -10.84 -7.58
CA ARG A 82 1.40 -10.48 -7.80
C ARG A 82 1.68 -9.16 -7.08
N VAL A 83 2.60 -9.20 -6.13
CA VAL A 83 2.87 -8.06 -5.24
C VAL A 83 4.16 -7.36 -5.65
N PHE A 84 4.06 -6.06 -5.87
CA PHE A 84 5.20 -5.15 -6.02
C PHE A 84 5.35 -4.33 -4.75
N VAL A 85 6.55 -4.32 -4.20
CA VAL A 85 6.84 -3.65 -2.94
C VAL A 85 7.76 -2.47 -3.19
N ASN A 86 7.37 -1.29 -2.71
CA ASN A 86 8.25 -0.14 -2.61
C ASN A 86 8.94 -0.19 -1.24
N VAL A 87 10.24 -0.42 -1.23
CA VAL A 87 11.06 -0.45 -0.02
C VAL A 87 11.58 0.95 0.27
N CYS A 88 11.31 1.44 1.46
CA CYS A 88 11.69 2.77 1.91
C CYS A 88 12.68 2.69 3.07
N GLY A 89 13.70 3.53 3.05
CA GLY A 89 14.68 3.68 4.11
C GLY A 89 14.95 5.15 4.41
N THR A 90 15.60 5.40 5.55
CA THR A 90 16.12 6.72 5.95
C THR A 90 17.63 6.81 5.78
N THR A 91 18.27 5.68 5.58
CA THR A 91 19.73 5.51 5.32
C THR A 91 19.92 4.57 4.14
N ILE A 92 21.13 4.49 3.63
CA ILE A 92 21.53 3.57 2.56
C ILE A 92 22.19 2.29 3.08
N ASP A 93 22.26 2.12 4.39
CA ASP A 93 22.86 0.96 5.07
C ASP A 93 21.84 -0.18 5.22
#